data_2084599be1aea6b550d7ceefab550294
#
_entry.id   2084599be1aea6b550d7ceefab550294
#
_cell.length_a   1.000
_cell.length_b   1.000
_cell.length_c   1.000
_cell.angle_alpha   90.00
_cell.angle_beta   90.00
_cell.angle_gamma   90.00
#
_symmetry.space_group_name_H-M   'P 1'
#
loop_
_entity.id
_entity.type
_entity.pdbx_description
1 polymer ?
#
loop_
_entity_poly.entity_id
_entity_poly.type
_entity_poly.pdbx_seq_one_letter_code
_entity_poly.pdbx_strand_id
1 'polypeptide(L)'
;CKADLTSEMVIELPALQGVMGREYALMHGEDPIVAEAIAEHYRPRNVSDTPPQTTVGRLLAVADRMDTLTGYAGLSITPSGSADPFGLRRAAQGVVQVLAGESDAPPLSAMQIMAAEAYREVNGLDFPIDTVLSSLKTLFDQRIEAFLEDLGIRYDLREAALEGGLVDGTVVRCAVRRAETLQSL
;
A
#
# COMPACT_ATOMS: atom_id res chain seq x y z
N CYS A 1 -10.06 -2.29 -12.16
CA CYS A 1 -10.65 -1.96 -10.87
C CYS A 1 -11.09 -0.49 -10.75
N LYS A 2 -10.54 0.42 -11.55
CA LYS A 2 -10.81 1.87 -11.53
C LYS A 2 -11.68 2.36 -12.69
N ALA A 3 -12.43 1.48 -13.34
CA ALA A 3 -13.29 1.83 -14.47
C ALA A 3 -14.41 2.81 -14.08
N ASP A 4 -14.85 2.77 -12.83
CA ASP A 4 -15.88 3.68 -12.30
C ASP A 4 -15.46 5.15 -12.28
N LEU A 5 -14.16 5.45 -12.26
CA LEU A 5 -13.65 6.83 -12.32
C LEU A 5 -14.00 7.55 -13.63
N THR A 6 -14.33 6.80 -14.68
CA THR A 6 -14.76 7.37 -15.97
C THR A 6 -16.27 7.60 -16.06
N SER A 7 -17.03 7.17 -15.03
CA SER A 7 -18.48 7.37 -15.00
C SER A 7 -18.85 8.79 -14.55
N GLU A 8 -19.89 9.34 -15.16
CA GLU A 8 -20.42 10.66 -14.77
C GLU A 8 -20.78 10.71 -13.29
N MET A 9 -21.32 9.62 -12.74
CA MET A 9 -21.69 9.51 -11.34
C MET A 9 -20.50 9.73 -10.39
N VAL A 10 -19.35 9.12 -10.67
CA VAL A 10 -18.15 9.27 -9.82
C VAL A 10 -17.43 10.59 -10.10
N ILE A 11 -17.52 11.12 -11.32
CA ILE A 11 -16.99 12.45 -11.66
C ILE A 11 -17.74 13.53 -10.87
N GLU A 12 -19.06 13.48 -10.81
CA GLU A 12 -19.86 14.43 -10.04
C GLU A 12 -19.82 14.20 -8.54
N LEU A 13 -19.77 12.93 -8.11
CA LEU A 13 -19.79 12.50 -6.71
C LEU A 13 -18.59 11.61 -6.37
N PRO A 14 -17.38 12.17 -6.22
CA PRO A 14 -16.14 11.40 -5.98
C PRO A 14 -16.19 10.50 -4.72
N ALA A 15 -17.06 10.81 -3.77
CA ALA A 15 -17.26 9.97 -2.57
C ALA A 15 -17.82 8.58 -2.89
N LEU A 16 -18.43 8.40 -4.06
CA LEU A 16 -18.97 7.12 -4.53
C LEU A 16 -17.93 6.24 -5.25
N GLN A 17 -16.69 6.68 -5.35
CA GLN A 17 -15.57 5.93 -5.89
C GLN A 17 -15.46 4.55 -5.20
N GLY A 18 -15.35 3.50 -6.00
CA GLY A 18 -15.33 2.11 -5.54
C GLY A 18 -16.72 1.53 -5.27
N VAL A 19 -17.63 2.31 -4.65
CA VAL A 19 -19.02 1.87 -4.44
C VAL A 19 -19.72 1.67 -5.79
N MET A 20 -19.64 2.68 -6.66
CA MET A 20 -20.22 2.57 -8.01
C MET A 20 -19.53 1.51 -8.86
N GLY A 21 -18.21 1.36 -8.70
CA GLY A 21 -17.47 0.29 -9.36
C GLY A 21 -18.00 -1.10 -9.03
N ARG A 22 -18.29 -1.35 -7.75
CA ARG A 22 -18.93 -2.59 -7.29
C ARG A 22 -20.32 -2.77 -7.91
N GLU A 23 -21.18 -1.77 -7.81
CA GLU A 23 -22.55 -1.85 -8.32
C GLU A 23 -22.56 -2.09 -9.83
N TYR A 24 -21.74 -1.37 -10.59
CA TYR A 24 -21.63 -1.59 -12.03
C TYR A 24 -21.09 -2.98 -12.38
N ALA A 25 -20.08 -3.49 -11.65
CA ALA A 25 -19.57 -4.83 -11.85
C ALA A 25 -20.68 -5.88 -11.66
N LEU A 26 -21.47 -5.78 -10.57
CA LEU A 26 -22.59 -6.68 -10.30
C LEU A 26 -23.67 -6.58 -11.39
N MET A 27 -24.01 -5.37 -11.84
CA MET A 27 -24.99 -5.17 -12.92
C MET A 27 -24.56 -5.80 -14.26
N HIS A 28 -23.25 -5.88 -14.51
CA HIS A 28 -22.67 -6.49 -15.70
C HIS A 28 -22.38 -7.99 -15.55
N GLY A 29 -22.75 -8.58 -14.41
CA GLY A 29 -22.63 -10.03 -14.18
C GLY A 29 -21.24 -10.49 -13.76
N GLU A 30 -20.40 -9.59 -13.26
CA GLU A 30 -19.11 -9.96 -12.67
C GLU A 30 -19.30 -10.77 -11.38
N ASP A 31 -18.31 -11.60 -11.05
CA ASP A 31 -18.32 -12.36 -9.80
C ASP A 31 -18.42 -11.40 -8.59
N PRO A 32 -19.28 -11.67 -7.60
CA PRO A 32 -19.39 -10.86 -6.39
C PRO A 32 -18.06 -10.64 -5.66
N ILE A 33 -17.14 -11.61 -5.72
CA ILE A 33 -15.79 -11.46 -5.12
C ILE A 33 -15.00 -10.37 -5.85
N VAL A 34 -15.10 -10.30 -7.18
CA VAL A 34 -14.47 -9.25 -7.99
C VAL A 34 -15.09 -7.90 -7.69
N ALA A 35 -16.41 -7.84 -7.64
CA ALA A 35 -17.15 -6.62 -7.34
C ALA A 35 -16.80 -6.07 -5.94
N GLU A 36 -16.75 -6.93 -4.92
CA GLU A 36 -16.35 -6.50 -3.58
C GLU A 36 -14.90 -6.02 -3.52
N ALA A 37 -13.97 -6.71 -4.20
CA ALA A 37 -12.59 -6.27 -4.29
C ALA A 37 -12.44 -4.89 -4.95
N ILE A 38 -13.28 -4.56 -5.93
CA ILE A 38 -13.35 -3.22 -6.54
C ILE A 38 -13.73 -2.15 -5.50
N ALA A 39 -14.65 -2.43 -4.59
CA ALA A 39 -15.00 -1.49 -3.52
C ALA A 39 -13.90 -1.40 -2.46
N GLU A 40 -13.33 -2.54 -2.07
CA GLU A 40 -12.40 -2.62 -0.96
C GLU A 40 -11.00 -2.09 -1.28
N HIS A 41 -10.54 -2.15 -2.53
CA HIS A 41 -9.15 -1.81 -2.85
C HIS A 41 -8.78 -0.34 -2.55
N TYR A 42 -9.76 0.54 -2.44
CA TYR A 42 -9.55 1.92 -2.00
C TYR A 42 -9.25 2.04 -0.49
N ARG A 43 -9.52 0.99 0.30
CA ARG A 43 -9.23 0.97 1.73
C ARG A 43 -7.80 0.52 2.01
N PRO A 44 -7.20 0.96 3.13
CA PRO A 44 -7.67 2.03 4.00
C PRO A 44 -7.48 3.40 3.33
N ARG A 45 -8.41 4.34 3.54
CA ARG A 45 -8.34 5.72 3.02
C ARG A 45 -7.56 6.65 3.94
N ASN A 46 -7.47 6.28 5.21
CA ASN A 46 -6.73 6.99 6.25
C ASN A 46 -6.34 6.02 7.38
N VAL A 47 -5.60 6.53 8.38
CA VAL A 47 -5.05 5.72 9.48
C VAL A 47 -6.13 4.98 10.29
N SER A 48 -7.30 5.58 10.47
CA SER A 48 -8.40 4.99 11.25
C SER A 48 -9.39 4.15 10.43
N ASP A 49 -9.16 4.05 9.12
CA ASP A 49 -10.03 3.25 8.24
C ASP A 49 -9.67 1.75 8.33
N THR A 50 -10.68 0.91 8.15
CA THR A 50 -10.52 -0.54 8.18
C THR A 50 -9.87 -1.03 6.89
N PRO A 51 -8.82 -1.86 6.95
CA PRO A 51 -8.27 -2.52 5.77
C PRO A 51 -9.30 -3.40 5.05
N PRO A 52 -9.06 -3.75 3.77
CA PRO A 52 -9.91 -4.68 3.03
C PRO A 52 -10.09 -5.99 3.80
N GLN A 53 -11.30 -6.54 3.79
CA GLN A 53 -11.64 -7.74 4.55
C GLN A 53 -11.44 -9.01 3.73
N THR A 54 -11.64 -8.93 2.41
CA THR A 54 -11.44 -10.08 1.51
C THR A 54 -9.97 -10.20 1.11
N THR A 55 -9.51 -11.43 0.87
CA THR A 55 -8.15 -11.68 0.37
C THR A 55 -7.90 -11.01 -0.98
N VAL A 56 -8.88 -11.05 -1.88
CA VAL A 56 -8.77 -10.43 -3.20
C VAL A 56 -8.71 -8.90 -3.07
N GLY A 57 -9.52 -8.32 -2.17
CA GLY A 57 -9.49 -6.88 -1.87
C GLY A 57 -8.13 -6.44 -1.31
N ARG A 58 -7.54 -7.22 -0.39
CA ARG A 58 -6.20 -6.93 0.16
C ARG A 58 -5.12 -6.99 -0.92
N LEU A 59 -5.11 -8.04 -1.73
CA LEU A 59 -4.15 -8.18 -2.83
C LEU A 59 -4.25 -7.02 -3.82
N LEU A 60 -5.48 -6.68 -4.22
CA LEU A 60 -5.74 -5.58 -5.15
C LEU A 60 -5.35 -4.23 -4.55
N ALA A 61 -5.65 -4.00 -3.27
CA ALA A 61 -5.29 -2.77 -2.56
C ALA A 61 -3.77 -2.57 -2.48
N VAL A 62 -3.01 -3.63 -2.23
CA VAL A 62 -1.54 -3.58 -2.22
C VAL A 62 -1.00 -3.38 -3.64
N ALA A 63 -1.48 -4.15 -4.61
CA ALA A 63 -1.03 -4.07 -6.00
C ALA A 63 -1.23 -2.67 -6.59
N ASP A 64 -2.41 -2.08 -6.43
CA ASP A 64 -2.74 -0.73 -6.91
C ASP A 64 -1.83 0.35 -6.31
N ARG A 65 -1.54 0.25 -5.02
CA ARG A 65 -0.65 1.19 -4.34
C ARG A 65 0.82 0.99 -4.72
N MET A 66 1.25 -0.27 -4.84
CA MET A 66 2.61 -0.59 -5.26
C MET A 66 2.89 -0.15 -6.70
N ASP A 67 1.92 -0.31 -7.60
CA ASP A 67 1.99 0.23 -8.96
C ASP A 67 2.24 1.74 -8.92
N THR A 68 1.40 2.49 -8.22
CA THR A 68 1.54 3.94 -8.08
C THR A 68 2.91 4.33 -7.49
N LEU A 69 3.29 3.73 -6.35
CA LEU A 69 4.55 4.04 -5.66
C LEU A 69 5.77 3.76 -6.53
N THR A 70 5.78 2.60 -7.20
CA THR A 70 6.88 2.20 -8.08
C THR A 70 6.99 3.09 -9.32
N GLY A 71 5.86 3.44 -9.93
CA GLY A 71 5.84 4.35 -11.08
C GLY A 71 6.44 5.71 -10.75
N TYR A 72 6.02 6.33 -9.65
CA TYR A 72 6.58 7.61 -9.22
C TYR A 72 8.04 7.52 -8.79
N ALA A 73 8.43 6.46 -8.06
CA ALA A 73 9.82 6.23 -7.67
C ALA A 73 10.73 6.03 -8.90
N GLY A 74 10.26 5.27 -9.89
CA GLY A 74 10.97 5.08 -11.15
C GLY A 74 11.22 6.37 -11.93
N LEU A 75 10.31 7.34 -11.79
CA LEU A 75 10.45 8.70 -12.33
C LEU A 75 11.24 9.64 -11.39
N SER A 76 11.80 9.11 -10.30
CA SER A 76 12.50 9.90 -9.27
C SER A 76 11.63 10.97 -8.60
N ILE A 77 10.31 10.74 -8.57
CA ILE A 77 9.35 11.63 -7.89
C ILE A 77 9.07 11.06 -6.51
N THR A 78 9.54 11.74 -5.48
CA THR A 78 9.33 11.38 -4.08
C THR A 78 8.66 12.52 -3.31
N PRO A 79 7.85 12.23 -2.27
CA PRO A 79 7.26 13.28 -1.45
C PRO A 79 8.36 14.08 -0.74
N SER A 80 8.30 15.41 -0.81
CA SER A 80 9.27 16.31 -0.17
C SER A 80 8.58 17.26 0.80
N GLY A 81 9.22 17.52 1.95
CA GLY A 81 8.69 18.40 2.98
C GLY A 81 7.27 18.00 3.42
N SER A 82 6.37 18.97 3.54
CA SER A 82 4.94 18.73 3.87
C SER A 82 4.07 18.37 2.65
N ALA A 83 4.59 18.57 1.43
CA ALA A 83 3.82 18.35 0.21
C ALA A 83 3.76 16.87 -0.17
N ASP A 84 2.56 16.39 -0.45
CA ASP A 84 2.28 15.05 -0.98
C ASP A 84 1.19 15.14 -2.07
N PRO A 85 1.49 15.83 -3.19
CA PRO A 85 0.48 16.13 -4.20
C PRO A 85 -0.09 14.86 -4.87
N PHE A 86 0.67 13.78 -4.87
CA PHE A 86 0.27 12.50 -5.48
C PHE A 86 -0.23 11.48 -4.46
N GLY A 87 -0.27 11.83 -3.17
CA GLY A 87 -0.73 10.93 -2.11
C GLY A 87 0.18 9.73 -1.84
N LEU A 88 1.49 9.83 -2.15
CA LEU A 88 2.42 8.72 -2.03
C LEU A 88 2.61 8.29 -0.58
N ARG A 89 2.60 9.23 0.39
CA ARG A 89 2.64 8.89 1.81
C ARG A 89 1.40 8.11 2.24
N ARG A 90 0.22 8.50 1.73
CA ARG A 90 -1.04 7.79 2.01
C ARG A 90 -1.05 6.40 1.36
N ALA A 91 -0.52 6.29 0.14
CA ALA A 91 -0.37 5.00 -0.54
C ALA A 91 0.53 4.05 0.25
N ALA A 92 1.73 4.51 0.66
CA ALA A 92 2.65 3.72 1.46
C ALA A 92 2.06 3.35 2.84
N GLN A 93 1.36 4.29 3.50
CA GLN A 93 0.65 4.02 4.75
C GLN A 93 -0.41 2.92 4.56
N GLY A 94 -1.18 2.98 3.49
CA GLY A 94 -2.19 1.95 3.17
C GLY A 94 -1.57 0.57 2.95
N VAL A 95 -0.42 0.48 2.28
CA VAL A 95 0.34 -0.78 2.14
C VAL A 95 0.75 -1.31 3.51
N VAL A 96 1.35 -0.47 4.36
CA VAL A 96 1.77 -0.86 5.72
C VAL A 96 0.60 -1.39 6.54
N GLN A 97 -0.55 -0.70 6.54
CA GLN A 97 -1.74 -1.12 7.30
C GLN A 97 -2.29 -2.47 6.82
N VAL A 98 -2.34 -2.71 5.52
CA VAL A 98 -2.79 -4.00 4.98
C VAL A 98 -1.81 -5.11 5.36
N LEU A 99 -0.50 -4.90 5.14
CA LEU A 99 0.52 -5.92 5.38
C LEU A 99 0.75 -6.22 6.86
N ALA A 100 0.47 -5.29 7.77
CA ALA A 100 0.54 -5.53 9.21
C ALA A 100 -0.38 -6.68 9.67
N GLY A 101 -1.48 -6.92 8.95
CA GLY A 101 -2.39 -8.03 9.18
C GLY A 101 -1.99 -9.37 8.54
N GLU A 102 -1.04 -9.38 7.59
CA GLU A 102 -0.73 -10.53 6.74
C GLU A 102 0.51 -11.28 7.24
N SER A 103 0.39 -12.62 7.47
CA SER A 103 1.51 -13.45 7.92
C SER A 103 2.44 -13.91 6.80
N ASP A 104 1.89 -14.07 5.61
CA ASP A 104 2.57 -14.69 4.46
C ASP A 104 2.84 -13.70 3.32
N ALA A 105 2.81 -12.39 3.63
CA ALA A 105 3.10 -11.36 2.65
C ALA A 105 4.57 -11.42 2.19
N PRO A 106 4.84 -11.26 0.88
CA PRO A 106 6.20 -11.14 0.39
C PRO A 106 6.90 -9.91 0.99
N PRO A 107 8.24 -9.89 0.99
CA PRO A 107 9.00 -8.71 1.35
C PRO A 107 8.61 -7.49 0.49
N LEU A 108 8.66 -6.30 1.06
CA LEU A 108 8.39 -5.05 0.32
C LEU A 108 9.30 -4.91 -0.91
N SER A 109 10.59 -5.26 -0.78
CA SER A 109 11.54 -5.24 -1.91
C SER A 109 11.10 -6.15 -3.06
N ALA A 110 10.60 -7.34 -2.76
CA ALA A 110 10.09 -8.25 -3.79
C ALA A 110 8.85 -7.67 -4.50
N MET A 111 7.93 -7.04 -3.77
CA MET A 111 6.78 -6.38 -4.37
C MET A 111 7.18 -5.20 -5.27
N GLN A 112 8.20 -4.42 -4.87
CA GLN A 112 8.74 -3.31 -5.65
C GLN A 112 9.38 -3.80 -6.94
N ILE A 113 10.14 -4.89 -6.89
CA ILE A 113 10.75 -5.52 -8.07
C ILE A 113 9.67 -6.02 -9.03
N MET A 114 8.68 -6.76 -8.51
CA MET A 114 7.56 -7.25 -9.33
C MET A 114 6.80 -6.12 -10.02
N ALA A 115 6.55 -5.01 -9.31
CA ALA A 115 5.88 -3.85 -9.88
C ALA A 115 6.74 -3.17 -10.96
N ALA A 116 8.05 -3.04 -10.76
CA ALA A 116 8.96 -2.48 -11.76
C ALA A 116 9.06 -3.38 -13.01
N GLU A 117 9.09 -4.70 -12.82
CA GLU A 117 9.03 -5.67 -13.93
C GLU A 117 7.73 -5.55 -14.72
N ALA A 118 6.59 -5.38 -14.06
CA ALA A 118 5.31 -5.15 -14.71
C ALA A 118 5.32 -3.87 -15.58
N TYR A 119 5.94 -2.78 -15.11
CA TYR A 119 6.12 -1.57 -15.92
C TYR A 119 6.94 -1.84 -17.18
N ARG A 120 8.01 -2.61 -17.08
CA ARG A 120 8.84 -2.99 -18.24
C ARG A 120 8.07 -3.84 -19.24
N GLU A 121 7.34 -4.85 -18.76
CA GLU A 121 6.62 -5.79 -19.62
C GLU A 121 5.39 -5.17 -20.31
N VAL A 122 4.61 -4.37 -19.57
CA VAL A 122 3.34 -3.83 -20.07
C VAL A 122 3.54 -2.50 -20.81
N ASN A 123 4.40 -1.63 -20.30
CA ASN A 123 4.56 -0.26 -20.78
C ASN A 123 5.89 -0.02 -21.50
N GLY A 124 6.82 -0.97 -21.48
CA GLY A 124 8.16 -0.80 -22.00
C GLY A 124 9.02 0.20 -21.21
N LEU A 125 8.63 0.51 -19.96
CA LEU A 125 9.34 1.42 -19.08
C LEU A 125 10.29 0.62 -18.18
N ASP A 126 11.58 0.77 -18.41
CA ASP A 126 12.64 0.09 -17.67
C ASP A 126 13.16 1.01 -16.55
N PHE A 127 12.62 0.85 -15.35
CA PHE A 127 13.05 1.60 -14.19
C PHE A 127 14.29 0.96 -13.55
N PRO A 128 15.34 1.74 -13.20
CA PRO A 128 16.47 1.22 -12.46
C PRO A 128 16.01 0.71 -11.08
N ILE A 129 16.12 -0.60 -10.85
CA ILE A 129 15.63 -1.27 -9.64
C ILE A 129 16.22 -0.64 -8.38
N ASP A 130 17.53 -0.38 -8.36
CA ASP A 130 18.20 0.25 -7.21
C ASP A 130 17.61 1.64 -6.87
N THR A 131 17.22 2.40 -7.90
CA THR A 131 16.57 3.70 -7.71
C THR A 131 15.20 3.54 -7.09
N VAL A 132 14.40 2.59 -7.57
CA VAL A 132 13.08 2.29 -7.01
C VAL A 132 13.21 1.85 -5.55
N LEU A 133 14.07 0.87 -5.27
CA LEU A 133 14.26 0.34 -3.91
C LEU A 133 14.74 1.42 -2.94
N SER A 134 15.74 2.20 -3.31
CA SER A 134 16.30 3.26 -2.44
C SER A 134 15.30 4.39 -2.21
N SER A 135 14.56 4.81 -3.23
CA SER A 135 13.55 5.87 -3.12
C SER A 135 12.40 5.49 -2.20
N LEU A 136 11.91 4.25 -2.32
CA LEU A 136 10.79 3.78 -1.53
C LEU A 136 11.20 3.32 -0.13
N LYS A 137 12.46 2.93 0.09
CA LYS A 137 12.96 2.50 1.40
C LYS A 137 12.67 3.55 2.48
N THR A 138 13.16 4.76 2.29
CA THR A 138 12.98 5.85 3.26
C THR A 138 11.50 6.15 3.51
N LEU A 139 10.68 6.09 2.47
CA LEU A 139 9.25 6.32 2.59
C LEU A 139 8.57 5.23 3.43
N PHE A 140 8.88 3.96 3.19
CA PHE A 140 8.32 2.85 3.95
C PHE A 140 8.83 2.82 5.38
N ASP A 141 10.13 3.07 5.62
CA ASP A 141 10.70 3.15 6.97
C ASP A 141 9.93 4.17 7.83
N GLN A 142 9.70 5.37 7.29
CA GLN A 142 8.92 6.42 7.97
C GLN A 142 7.46 6.01 8.22
N ARG A 143 6.83 5.27 7.31
CA ARG A 143 5.43 4.86 7.46
C ARG A 143 5.26 3.72 8.44
N ILE A 144 6.22 2.80 8.51
CA ILE A 144 6.21 1.74 9.51
C ILE A 144 6.46 2.31 10.90
N GLU A 145 7.41 3.23 11.05
CA GLU A 145 7.65 3.92 12.31
C GLU A 145 6.38 4.65 12.80
N ALA A 146 5.75 5.45 11.93
CA ALA A 146 4.50 6.13 12.25
C ALA A 146 3.37 5.14 12.61
N PHE A 147 3.28 4.00 11.92
CA PHE A 147 2.29 2.98 12.23
C PHE A 147 2.52 2.35 13.61
N LEU A 148 3.77 2.06 13.97
CA LEU A 148 4.11 1.57 15.32
C LEU A 148 3.80 2.63 16.40
N GLU A 149 3.96 3.91 16.10
CA GLU A 149 3.57 5.00 16.98
C GLU A 149 2.06 5.05 17.19
N ASP A 150 1.28 4.93 16.13
CA ASP A 150 -0.20 4.87 16.18
C ASP A 150 -0.70 3.67 17.00
N LEU A 151 0.06 2.57 17.06
CA LEU A 151 -0.19 1.42 17.93
C LEU A 151 0.21 1.66 19.39
N GLY A 152 0.75 2.83 19.73
CA GLY A 152 1.16 3.17 21.09
C GLY A 152 2.47 2.51 21.52
N ILE A 153 3.29 2.03 20.59
CA ILE A 153 4.60 1.44 20.89
C ILE A 153 5.57 2.55 21.31
N ARG A 154 6.28 2.35 22.43
CA ARG A 154 7.28 3.30 22.95
C ARG A 154 8.40 3.52 21.94
N TYR A 155 8.98 4.73 21.94
CA TYR A 155 10.03 5.13 21.00
C TYR A 155 11.23 4.17 20.98
N ASP A 156 11.77 3.83 22.16
CA ASP A 156 12.92 2.93 22.30
C ASP A 156 12.67 1.53 21.73
N LEU A 157 11.43 1.04 21.85
CA LEU A 157 11.02 -0.26 21.32
C LEU A 157 10.79 -0.21 19.81
N ARG A 158 10.31 0.94 19.29
CA ARG A 158 10.20 1.16 17.85
C ARG A 158 11.60 1.13 17.20
N GLU A 159 12.54 1.85 17.77
CA GLU A 159 13.92 1.88 17.30
C GLU A 159 14.54 0.49 17.32
N ALA A 160 14.43 -0.25 18.43
CA ALA A 160 14.91 -1.63 18.53
C ALA A 160 14.23 -2.60 17.56
N ALA A 161 12.92 -2.44 17.28
CA ALA A 161 12.21 -3.27 16.32
C ALA A 161 12.66 -3.01 14.86
N LEU A 162 13.12 -1.79 14.59
CA LEU A 162 13.60 -1.33 13.29
C LEU A 162 15.12 -1.47 13.14
N GLU A 163 15.86 -1.68 14.25
CA GLU A 163 17.31 -1.96 14.22
C GLU A 163 17.62 -3.22 13.42
N GLY A 164 18.52 -3.10 12.48
CA GLY A 164 18.84 -4.17 11.52
C GLY A 164 18.26 -3.91 10.13
N GLY A 165 17.52 -2.82 9.99
CA GLY A 165 16.95 -2.34 8.72
C GLY A 165 15.71 -3.16 8.30
N LEU A 166 14.70 -2.48 7.83
CA LEU A 166 13.58 -3.09 7.07
C LEU A 166 14.03 -3.53 5.67
N VAL A 167 15.33 -3.53 5.43
CA VAL A 167 16.00 -3.90 4.20
C VAL A 167 16.09 -5.41 4.15
N ASP A 168 15.69 -5.99 3.05
CA ASP A 168 15.80 -7.40 2.70
C ASP A 168 14.98 -8.39 3.57
N GLY A 169 13.68 -8.43 3.29
CA GLY A 169 12.84 -9.56 3.71
C GLY A 169 12.09 -9.39 5.01
N THR A 170 12.17 -8.23 5.67
CA THR A 170 11.33 -8.00 6.86
C THR A 170 9.90 -7.71 6.41
N VAL A 171 9.03 -8.67 6.59
CA VAL A 171 7.60 -8.47 6.44
C VAL A 171 7.17 -7.43 7.47
N VAL A 172 6.37 -6.44 7.08
CA VAL A 172 5.82 -5.39 7.96
C VAL A 172 5.30 -5.98 9.28
N ARG A 173 4.57 -7.10 9.19
CA ARG A 173 4.08 -7.83 10.37
C ARG A 173 5.18 -8.29 11.32
N CYS A 174 6.37 -8.66 10.81
CA CYS A 174 7.48 -9.06 11.69
C CYS A 174 7.97 -7.87 12.53
N ALA A 175 8.05 -6.67 11.97
CA ALA A 175 8.40 -5.46 12.71
C ALA A 175 7.35 -5.16 13.78
N VAL A 176 6.07 -5.25 13.44
CA VAL A 176 4.97 -5.06 14.39
C VAL A 176 5.04 -6.08 15.52
N ARG A 177 5.17 -7.37 15.22
CA ARG A 177 5.26 -8.42 16.23
C ARG A 177 6.49 -8.30 17.13
N ARG A 178 7.64 -7.88 16.59
CA ARG A 178 8.83 -7.60 17.41
C ARG A 178 8.55 -6.48 18.41
N ALA A 179 7.97 -5.38 17.93
CA ALA A 179 7.64 -4.24 18.77
C ALA A 179 6.63 -4.62 19.88
N GLU A 180 5.56 -5.34 19.54
CA GLU A 180 4.57 -5.83 20.49
C GLU A 180 5.19 -6.79 21.54
N THR A 181 6.07 -7.71 21.08
CA THR A 181 6.76 -8.65 21.99
C THR A 181 7.67 -7.88 22.95
N LEU A 182 8.44 -6.92 22.48
CA LEU A 182 9.31 -6.08 23.31
C LEU A 182 8.49 -5.25 24.31
N GLN A 183 7.30 -4.80 23.93
CA GLN A 183 6.43 -4.03 24.83
C GLN A 183 5.78 -4.88 25.92
N SER A 184 5.68 -6.19 25.71
CA SER A 184 5.08 -7.12 26.68
C SER A 184 6.07 -7.63 27.74
N LEU A 185 7.37 -7.35 27.60
CA LEU A 185 8.44 -7.69 28.53
C LEU A 185 8.61 -6.60 29.59
#